data_8e1f47f2bcb05f580bd608cab97b7e22
#
_entry.id   8e1f47f2bcb05f580bd608cab97b7e22
#
_cell.length_a   1.000
_cell.length_b   1.000
_cell.length_c   1.000
_cell.angle_alpha   90.00
_cell.angle_beta   90.00
_cell.angle_gamma   90.00
#
_symmetry.space_group_name_H-M   'P 1'
#
loop_
_entity.id
_entity.type
_entity.pdbx_description
1 polymer ?
#
loop_
_entity_poly.entity_id
_entity_poly.type
_entity_poly.pdbx_seq_one_letter_code
_entity_poly.pdbx_strand_id
1 'polypeptide(L)'
;MQSPGIRGRGAGFNPGQRFAELHVDYNPGESPEKVATKFFRDHSSTVITRHNSPDLPFEASLNPYRGCEHGCAYCYARPTHEYLGFSSGVDFESRIMVKEDAPALLRAELLKPSYKPANLSLSGVTDPYQPIEKKLRVTRGCLEVLAEARHPVVLITKNHLITRDVDLLAELARHHATAVYISVTTLDPELARKLEPRASSPKMRLEAIRVLNEAG
;
A
#
# COMPACT_ATOMS: atom_id res chain seq x y z
N MET A 1 -17.80 26.32 10.29
CA MET A 1 -16.75 26.59 9.27
C MET A 1 -15.94 25.33 9.10
N GLN A 2 -15.92 24.70 7.92
CA GLN A 2 -15.04 23.58 7.67
C GLN A 2 -13.61 24.10 7.57
N SER A 3 -12.69 23.54 8.36
CA SER A 3 -11.26 23.85 8.22
C SER A 3 -10.82 23.55 6.79
N PRO A 4 -10.03 24.41 6.14
CA PRO A 4 -9.48 24.11 4.83
C PRO A 4 -8.65 22.84 4.95
N GLY A 5 -8.96 21.83 4.10
CA GLY A 5 -8.25 20.56 4.11
C GLY A 5 -6.76 20.72 3.81
N ILE A 6 -5.93 19.84 4.32
CA ILE A 6 -4.48 19.86 4.08
C ILE A 6 -4.20 19.56 2.61
N ARG A 7 -3.51 20.45 1.92
CA ARG A 7 -3.27 20.37 0.48
C ARG A 7 -2.58 19.06 0.07
N GLY A 8 -3.19 18.31 -0.84
CA GLY A 8 -2.67 17.06 -1.37
C GLY A 8 -2.79 15.88 -0.40
N ARG A 9 -3.71 15.97 0.57
CA ARG A 9 -4.05 14.90 1.50
C ARG A 9 -5.54 14.59 1.44
N GLY A 10 -5.92 13.34 1.70
CA GLY A 10 -7.31 12.91 1.78
C GLY A 10 -7.92 13.17 3.15
N ALA A 11 -7.11 13.22 4.21
CA ALA A 11 -7.51 13.62 5.54
C ALA A 11 -7.21 15.10 5.79
N GLY A 12 -8.13 15.80 6.46
CA GLY A 12 -7.98 17.20 6.81
C GLY A 12 -7.31 17.44 8.17
N PHE A 13 -7.25 16.43 9.03
CA PHE A 13 -6.71 16.53 10.39
C PHE A 13 -6.35 15.15 10.94
N ASN A 14 -5.78 15.11 12.13
CA ASN A 14 -5.54 13.90 12.90
C ASN A 14 -6.62 13.75 13.99
N PRO A 15 -7.55 12.78 13.88
CA PRO A 15 -8.45 12.48 15.00
C PRO A 15 -7.68 11.92 16.20
N GLY A 16 -8.27 12.00 17.38
CA GLY A 16 -7.76 11.37 18.59
C GLY A 16 -7.56 9.87 18.39
N GLN A 17 -6.43 9.35 18.84
CA GLN A 17 -6.05 7.95 18.71
C GLN A 17 -6.65 7.14 19.86
N ARG A 18 -7.15 5.91 19.58
CA ARG A 18 -7.83 5.05 20.58
C ARG A 18 -6.92 4.57 21.72
N PHE A 19 -5.61 4.51 21.49
CA PHE A 19 -4.63 3.97 22.44
C PHE A 19 -3.74 5.04 23.07
N ALA A 20 -3.92 6.33 22.74
CA ALA A 20 -3.18 7.43 23.32
C ALA A 20 -4.06 8.22 24.30
N GLU A 21 -3.51 8.53 25.47
CA GLU A 21 -4.15 9.41 26.46
C GLU A 21 -4.11 10.89 26.05
N LEU A 22 -3.17 11.25 25.19
CA LEU A 22 -2.96 12.62 24.71
C LEU A 22 -3.05 12.68 23.18
N HIS A 23 -3.66 13.71 22.66
CA HIS A 23 -3.66 14.06 21.24
C HIS A 23 -3.42 15.56 21.06
N VAL A 24 -3.01 15.96 19.86
CA VAL A 24 -2.75 17.36 19.51
C VAL A 24 -3.88 17.85 18.63
N ASP A 25 -4.62 18.83 19.11
CA ASP A 25 -5.57 19.62 18.33
C ASP A 25 -4.93 20.95 17.93
N TYR A 26 -5.24 21.39 16.72
CA TYR A 26 -4.85 22.71 16.25
C TYR A 26 -6.01 23.69 16.46
N ASN A 27 -5.70 24.89 16.92
CA ASN A 27 -6.70 25.96 16.94
C ASN A 27 -7.15 26.32 15.49
N PRO A 28 -8.34 26.86 15.32
CA PRO A 28 -8.77 27.34 13.99
C PRO A 28 -7.75 28.31 13.37
N GLY A 29 -7.22 27.97 12.20
CA GLY A 29 -6.20 28.73 11.48
C GLY A 29 -4.74 28.31 11.76
N GLU A 30 -4.47 27.46 12.74
CA GLU A 30 -3.10 26.98 13.05
C GLU A 30 -2.74 25.65 12.37
N SER A 31 -3.71 24.97 11.76
CA SER A 31 -3.44 23.74 11.01
C SER A 31 -2.47 24.00 9.85
N PRO A 32 -1.44 23.16 9.66
CA PRO A 32 -0.47 23.38 8.58
C PRO A 32 -1.14 23.22 7.22
N GLU A 33 -0.90 24.16 6.31
CA GLU A 33 -1.39 24.07 4.92
C GLU A 33 -0.81 22.86 4.17
N LYS A 34 0.37 22.42 4.57
CA LYS A 34 1.11 21.30 3.98
C LYS A 34 1.75 20.43 5.05
N VAL A 35 1.61 19.11 4.91
CA VAL A 35 2.30 18.13 5.74
C VAL A 35 3.25 17.31 4.87
N ALA A 36 4.55 17.37 5.17
CA ALA A 36 5.56 16.57 4.50
C ALA A 36 5.44 15.09 4.91
N THR A 37 5.64 14.17 3.97
CA THR A 37 5.75 12.75 4.29
C THR A 37 7.09 12.47 4.95
N LYS A 38 7.07 11.72 6.06
CA LYS A 38 8.25 11.19 6.76
C LYS A 38 8.26 9.67 6.62
N PHE A 39 9.45 9.13 6.40
CA PHE A 39 9.66 7.70 6.26
C PHE A 39 10.45 7.18 7.44
N PHE A 40 10.01 6.06 8.00
CA PHE A 40 10.62 5.41 9.14
C PHE A 40 10.94 3.96 8.78
N ARG A 41 12.07 3.45 9.22
CA ARG A 41 12.39 2.03 9.06
C ARG A 41 11.50 1.18 9.96
N ASP A 42 10.89 0.16 9.39
CA ASP A 42 10.12 -0.86 10.13
C ASP A 42 11.05 -2.04 10.44
N HIS A 43 11.26 -2.33 11.71
CA HIS A 43 12.13 -3.41 12.20
C HIS A 43 11.36 -4.73 12.39
N SER A 44 10.35 -5.02 11.56
CA SER A 44 9.66 -6.31 11.58
C SER A 44 10.63 -7.47 11.34
N SER A 45 10.52 -8.53 12.13
CA SER A 45 11.30 -9.76 11.97
C SER A 45 10.65 -10.76 11.00
N THR A 46 9.39 -10.54 10.62
CA THR A 46 8.62 -11.36 9.68
C THR A 46 7.85 -10.47 8.72
N VAL A 47 7.54 -10.96 7.54
CA VAL A 47 6.83 -10.16 6.52
C VAL A 47 5.50 -10.76 6.08
N ILE A 48 5.33 -12.07 6.23
CA ILE A 48 4.07 -12.75 5.89
C ILE A 48 3.17 -12.77 7.12
N THR A 49 1.96 -12.23 6.96
CA THR A 49 0.88 -12.34 7.95
C THR A 49 -0.12 -13.37 7.43
N ARG A 50 -0.43 -14.38 8.24
CA ARG A 50 -1.45 -15.37 7.91
C ARG A 50 -2.81 -14.98 8.47
N HIS A 51 -3.84 -15.29 7.72
CA HIS A 51 -5.23 -15.00 8.03
C HIS A 51 -6.02 -16.31 8.09
N ASN A 52 -6.97 -16.36 8.99
CA ASN A 52 -7.95 -17.45 9.14
C ASN A 52 -9.39 -16.94 9.05
N SER A 53 -9.58 -15.72 8.58
CA SER A 53 -10.92 -15.15 8.40
C SER A 53 -11.58 -15.74 7.16
N PRO A 54 -12.83 -16.24 7.25
CA PRO A 54 -13.58 -16.74 6.11
C PRO A 54 -13.97 -15.63 5.12
N ASP A 55 -13.92 -14.37 5.53
CA ASP A 55 -14.29 -13.22 4.71
C ASP A 55 -13.16 -12.75 3.78
N LEU A 56 -11.95 -13.28 3.93
CA LEU A 56 -10.81 -12.92 3.09
C LEU A 56 -10.57 -13.99 2.02
N PRO A 57 -10.44 -13.61 0.74
CA PRO A 57 -10.18 -14.55 -0.36
C PRO A 57 -8.71 -15.01 -0.43
N PHE A 58 -7.87 -14.67 0.55
CA PHE A 58 -6.47 -15.04 0.64
C PHE A 58 -6.09 -15.43 2.08
N GLU A 59 -5.20 -16.39 2.20
CA GLU A 59 -4.77 -16.94 3.49
C GLU A 59 -3.57 -16.19 4.09
N ALA A 60 -2.85 -15.46 3.26
CA ALA A 60 -1.65 -14.73 3.65
C ALA A 60 -1.56 -13.37 2.98
N SER A 61 -0.92 -12.43 3.66
CA SER A 61 -0.62 -11.11 3.09
C SER A 61 0.80 -10.67 3.41
N LEU A 62 1.35 -9.85 2.53
CA LEU A 62 2.60 -9.13 2.70
C LEU A 62 2.35 -7.66 2.39
N ASN A 63 2.72 -6.79 3.33
CA ASN A 63 2.66 -5.34 3.15
C ASN A 63 4.08 -4.77 3.32
N PRO A 64 4.73 -4.31 2.23
CA PRO A 64 6.08 -3.72 2.27
C PRO A 64 6.15 -2.43 3.08
N TYR A 65 5.01 -1.81 3.28
CA TYR A 65 4.86 -0.54 3.98
C TYR A 65 3.75 -0.63 5.04
N ARG A 66 3.72 0.33 5.99
CA ARG A 66 2.54 0.65 6.81
C ARG A 66 2.24 2.13 6.66
N GLY A 67 0.96 2.47 6.54
CA GLY A 67 0.50 3.76 6.04
C GLY A 67 0.58 3.83 4.51
N CYS A 68 -0.09 4.80 3.90
CA CYS A 68 -0.18 4.89 2.45
C CYS A 68 -0.26 6.33 1.98
N GLU A 69 0.72 6.76 1.19
CA GLU A 69 0.78 8.12 0.65
C GLU A 69 -0.34 8.44 -0.35
N HIS A 70 -1.06 7.45 -0.92
CA HIS A 70 -2.17 7.72 -1.84
C HIS A 70 -3.25 8.58 -1.21
N GLY A 71 -3.44 8.48 0.11
CA GLY A 71 -4.31 9.37 0.86
C GLY A 71 -5.78 9.23 0.51
N CYS A 72 -6.25 8.03 0.15
CA CYS A 72 -7.65 7.82 -0.18
C CYS A 72 -8.54 8.23 1.01
N ALA A 73 -9.52 9.11 0.76
CA ALA A 73 -10.38 9.64 1.81
C ALA A 73 -11.24 8.57 2.50
N TYR A 74 -11.60 7.52 1.76
CA TYR A 74 -12.44 6.39 2.19
C TYR A 74 -11.65 5.15 2.64
N CYS A 75 -10.32 5.25 2.84
CA CYS A 75 -9.48 4.07 3.09
C CYS A 75 -9.82 3.38 4.41
N TYR A 76 -10.24 2.11 4.34
CA TYR A 76 -10.56 1.28 5.50
C TYR A 76 -9.33 0.94 6.36
N ALA A 77 -8.13 1.04 5.80
CA ALA A 77 -6.90 0.66 6.49
C ALA A 77 -6.38 1.74 7.45
N ARG A 78 -6.93 2.94 7.44
CA ARG A 78 -6.52 4.06 8.30
C ARG A 78 -6.40 3.70 9.79
N PRO A 79 -7.37 2.99 10.41
CA PRO A 79 -7.29 2.62 11.82
C PRO A 79 -6.11 1.71 12.17
N THR A 80 -5.50 1.03 11.19
CA THR A 80 -4.33 0.19 11.45
C THR A 80 -3.10 0.99 11.90
N HIS A 81 -3.08 2.29 11.62
CA HIS A 81 -1.99 3.19 12.01
C HIS A 81 -1.95 3.48 13.50
N GLU A 82 -3.09 3.34 14.16
CA GLU A 82 -3.20 3.54 15.61
C GLU A 82 -2.40 2.49 16.40
N TYR A 83 -2.24 1.26 15.87
CA TYR A 83 -1.36 0.24 16.46
C TYR A 83 0.13 0.62 16.44
N LEU A 84 0.50 1.65 15.67
CA LEU A 84 1.86 2.19 15.62
C LEU A 84 2.03 3.44 16.52
N GLY A 85 0.99 3.84 17.24
CA GLY A 85 1.00 5.07 18.03
C GLY A 85 0.78 6.34 17.19
N PHE A 86 0.30 6.22 15.95
CA PHE A 86 -0.01 7.33 15.06
C PHE A 86 -1.52 7.50 14.88
N SER A 87 -1.97 8.68 14.43
CA SER A 87 -3.37 8.91 14.14
C SER A 87 -3.80 8.25 12.83
N SER A 88 -5.06 7.83 12.76
CA SER A 88 -5.71 7.32 11.55
C SER A 88 -6.00 8.41 10.49
N GLY A 89 -5.75 9.68 10.81
CA GLY A 89 -5.93 10.82 9.93
C GLY A 89 -4.77 11.07 8.98
N VAL A 90 -4.18 12.26 9.06
CA VAL A 90 -3.06 12.70 8.22
C VAL A 90 -1.80 11.87 8.47
N ASP A 91 -1.61 11.35 9.68
CA ASP A 91 -0.45 10.52 9.99
C ASP A 91 -0.41 9.25 9.14
N PHE A 92 -1.58 8.63 8.86
CA PHE A 92 -1.65 7.47 7.96
C PHE A 92 -1.07 7.75 6.57
N GLU A 93 -1.15 8.99 6.09
CA GLU A 93 -0.68 9.41 4.77
C GLU A 93 0.72 10.01 4.78
N SER A 94 1.23 10.38 5.96
CA SER A 94 2.44 11.19 6.08
C SER A 94 3.54 10.60 6.97
N ARG A 95 3.24 9.55 7.72
CA ARG A 95 4.19 8.82 8.55
C ARG A 95 4.27 7.36 8.10
N ILE A 96 5.08 7.11 7.09
CA ILE A 96 5.15 5.80 6.42
C ILE A 96 6.26 4.96 7.02
N MET A 97 5.90 3.76 7.50
CA MET A 97 6.88 2.75 7.91
C MET A 97 7.28 1.93 6.69
N VAL A 98 8.58 1.72 6.50
CA VAL A 98 9.18 1.02 5.36
C VAL A 98 9.88 -0.25 5.84
N LYS A 99 9.48 -1.40 5.36
CA LYS A 99 10.14 -2.69 5.62
C LYS A 99 11.25 -2.91 4.59
N GLU A 100 12.36 -2.19 4.74
CA GLU A 100 13.47 -2.25 3.80
C GLU A 100 14.02 -3.67 3.62
N ASP A 101 14.00 -4.47 4.68
CA ASP A 101 14.49 -5.85 4.68
C ASP A 101 13.43 -6.87 4.17
N ALA A 102 12.25 -6.41 3.71
CA ALA A 102 11.16 -7.30 3.32
C ALA A 102 11.56 -8.36 2.27
N PRO A 103 12.33 -8.06 1.21
CA PRO A 103 12.74 -9.08 0.26
C PRO A 103 13.60 -10.19 0.89
N ALA A 104 14.55 -9.82 1.75
CA ALA A 104 15.41 -10.77 2.44
C ALA A 104 14.64 -11.64 3.44
N LEU A 105 13.76 -11.03 4.23
CA LEU A 105 12.88 -11.72 5.17
C LEU A 105 11.91 -12.66 4.44
N LEU A 106 11.34 -12.23 3.31
CA LEU A 106 10.47 -13.06 2.49
C LEU A 106 11.22 -14.30 2.00
N ARG A 107 12.42 -14.13 1.43
CA ARG A 107 13.26 -15.24 0.99
C ARG A 107 13.53 -16.22 2.12
N ALA A 108 13.90 -15.73 3.29
CA ALA A 108 14.16 -16.55 4.46
C ALA A 108 12.90 -17.30 4.94
N GLU A 109 11.72 -16.68 4.85
CA GLU A 109 10.46 -17.35 5.22
C GLU A 109 10.07 -18.44 4.22
N LEU A 110 10.20 -18.20 2.92
CA LEU A 110 9.90 -19.20 1.87
C LEU A 110 10.82 -20.42 1.93
N LEU A 111 12.07 -20.26 2.39
CA LEU A 111 13.04 -21.34 2.52
C LEU A 111 12.85 -22.22 3.76
N LYS A 112 11.98 -21.86 4.70
CA LYS A 112 11.73 -22.67 5.89
C LYS A 112 11.10 -24.01 5.52
N PRO A 113 11.59 -25.15 6.03
CA PRO A 113 10.98 -26.47 5.77
C PRO A 113 9.51 -26.58 6.18
N SER A 114 9.09 -25.76 7.14
CA SER A 114 7.71 -25.68 7.62
C SER A 114 6.81 -24.75 6.79
N TYR A 115 7.37 -24.06 5.80
CA TYR A 115 6.59 -23.15 4.97
C TYR A 115 5.59 -23.91 4.10
N LYS A 116 4.32 -23.48 4.15
CA LYS A 116 3.27 -24.01 3.28
C LYS A 116 2.86 -22.90 2.31
N PRO A 117 3.04 -23.10 0.98
CA PRO A 117 2.58 -22.14 0.00
C PRO A 117 1.07 -21.90 0.11
N ALA A 118 0.68 -20.64 0.01
CA ALA A 118 -0.71 -20.17 -0.01
C ALA A 118 -0.81 -18.95 -0.90
N ASN A 119 -2.01 -18.58 -1.36
CA ASN A 119 -2.22 -17.35 -2.10
C ASN A 119 -1.81 -16.15 -1.24
N LEU A 120 -0.77 -15.43 -1.67
CA LEU A 120 -0.22 -14.29 -0.97
C LEU A 120 -0.78 -12.98 -1.55
N SER A 121 -1.50 -12.21 -0.76
CA SER A 121 -1.87 -10.85 -1.15
C SER A 121 -0.71 -9.90 -0.87
N LEU A 122 -0.11 -9.34 -1.92
CA LEU A 122 0.88 -8.27 -1.81
C LEU A 122 0.13 -6.94 -1.85
N SER A 123 -0.50 -6.65 -0.74
CA SER A 123 -1.39 -5.54 -0.45
C SER A 123 -2.21 -5.89 0.80
N GLY A 124 -3.23 -5.12 1.09
CA GLY A 124 -4.18 -5.38 2.17
C GLY A 124 -4.41 -4.14 2.99
N VAL A 125 -3.41 -3.62 3.67
CA VAL A 125 -3.52 -2.40 4.50
C VAL A 125 -2.73 -1.22 3.93
N THR A 126 -2.05 -1.39 2.80
CA THR A 126 -1.32 -0.34 2.09
C THR A 126 -1.31 -0.61 0.59
N ASP A 127 -1.00 0.39 -0.21
CA ASP A 127 -0.75 0.19 -1.64
C ASP A 127 0.75 -0.10 -1.84
N PRO A 128 1.12 -1.25 -2.44
CA PRO A 128 2.52 -1.63 -2.65
C PRO A 128 3.24 -0.72 -3.64
N TYR A 129 2.51 0.03 -4.47
CA TYR A 129 3.05 0.99 -5.43
C TYR A 129 2.79 2.45 -5.03
N GLN A 130 2.65 2.74 -3.74
CA GLN A 130 2.58 4.11 -3.29
C GLN A 130 3.82 4.93 -3.72
N PRO A 131 3.77 6.28 -3.78
CA PRO A 131 4.79 7.11 -4.44
C PRO A 131 6.25 6.79 -4.08
N ILE A 132 6.55 6.47 -2.82
CA ILE A 132 7.92 6.16 -2.38
C ILE A 132 8.50 4.90 -3.02
N GLU A 133 7.65 3.95 -3.45
CA GLU A 133 8.08 2.71 -4.09
C GLU A 133 8.88 2.96 -5.39
N LYS A 134 8.62 4.10 -6.06
CA LYS A 134 9.42 4.52 -7.22
C LYS A 134 10.91 4.60 -6.89
N LYS A 135 11.25 5.01 -5.65
CA LYS A 135 12.62 5.20 -5.17
C LYS A 135 13.16 3.96 -4.47
N LEU A 136 12.40 3.40 -3.54
CA LEU A 136 12.90 2.35 -2.65
C LEU A 136 12.86 0.95 -3.25
N ARG A 137 11.92 0.68 -4.17
CA ARG A 137 11.81 -0.59 -4.90
C ARG A 137 11.66 -1.82 -4.00
N VAL A 138 11.08 -1.67 -2.82
CA VAL A 138 10.87 -2.77 -1.87
C VAL A 138 9.87 -3.80 -2.41
N THR A 139 8.77 -3.31 -3.01
CA THR A 139 7.78 -4.16 -3.69
C THR A 139 8.41 -4.94 -4.82
N ARG A 140 9.23 -4.29 -5.67
CA ARG A 140 9.97 -4.98 -6.73
C ARG A 140 10.87 -6.07 -6.19
N GLY A 141 11.65 -5.78 -5.14
CA GLY A 141 12.50 -6.79 -4.50
C GLY A 141 11.72 -7.99 -3.96
N CYS A 142 10.51 -7.77 -3.40
CA CYS A 142 9.62 -8.87 -3.02
C CYS A 142 9.14 -9.67 -4.24
N LEU A 143 8.78 -9.01 -5.34
CA LEU A 143 8.37 -9.67 -6.59
C LEU A 143 9.50 -10.49 -7.20
N GLU A 144 10.74 -10.04 -7.15
CA GLU A 144 11.91 -10.80 -7.59
C GLU A 144 12.01 -12.13 -6.84
N VAL A 145 11.85 -12.11 -5.51
CA VAL A 145 11.85 -13.32 -4.68
C VAL A 145 10.67 -14.24 -5.02
N LEU A 146 9.47 -13.68 -5.24
CA LEU A 146 8.28 -14.45 -5.57
C LEU A 146 8.37 -15.07 -6.97
N ALA A 147 8.94 -14.38 -7.94
CA ALA A 147 9.17 -14.88 -9.28
C ALA A 147 10.19 -16.03 -9.30
N GLU A 148 11.31 -15.90 -8.61
CA GLU A 148 12.28 -16.99 -8.42
C GLU A 148 11.65 -18.25 -7.81
N ALA A 149 10.77 -18.05 -6.81
CA ALA A 149 10.08 -19.14 -6.12
C ALA A 149 8.84 -19.64 -6.90
N ARG A 150 8.41 -18.99 -7.98
CA ARG A 150 7.13 -19.22 -8.68
C ARG A 150 5.96 -19.24 -7.71
N HIS A 151 6.02 -18.36 -6.72
CA HIS A 151 5.05 -18.34 -5.62
C HIS A 151 3.79 -17.57 -6.04
N PRO A 152 2.57 -18.11 -5.76
CA PRO A 152 1.33 -17.44 -6.12
C PRO A 152 1.16 -16.11 -5.35
N VAL A 153 0.90 -15.04 -6.09
CA VAL A 153 0.73 -13.69 -5.54
C VAL A 153 -0.40 -12.94 -6.22
N VAL A 154 -1.16 -12.23 -5.41
CA VAL A 154 -2.22 -11.31 -5.86
C VAL A 154 -1.81 -9.88 -5.50
N LEU A 155 -1.92 -8.96 -6.45
CA LEU A 155 -1.61 -7.55 -6.24
C LEU A 155 -2.86 -6.70 -6.45
N ILE A 156 -3.03 -5.71 -5.57
CA ILE A 156 -4.10 -4.71 -5.71
C ILE A 156 -3.45 -3.33 -5.61
N THR A 157 -3.65 -2.48 -6.61
CA THR A 157 -3.07 -1.13 -6.61
C THR A 157 -3.95 -0.09 -7.32
N LYS A 158 -3.71 1.17 -7.02
CA LYS A 158 -4.22 2.36 -7.70
C LYS A 158 -3.11 3.12 -8.47
N ASN A 159 -1.95 2.47 -8.67
CA ASN A 159 -0.81 3.16 -9.24
C ASN A 159 -0.32 2.53 -10.54
N HIS A 160 -0.14 3.38 -11.56
CA HIS A 160 0.47 3.01 -12.84
C HIS A 160 1.90 2.48 -12.69
N LEU A 161 2.59 2.78 -11.59
CA LEU A 161 3.98 2.34 -11.36
C LEU A 161 4.14 0.81 -11.42
N ILE A 162 3.07 0.04 -11.27
CA ILE A 162 3.08 -1.43 -11.43
C ILE A 162 3.60 -1.85 -12.81
N THR A 163 3.43 -1.03 -13.86
CA THR A 163 3.94 -1.31 -15.20
C THR A 163 5.47 -1.35 -15.27
N ARG A 164 6.17 -0.78 -14.28
CA ARG A 164 7.62 -0.92 -14.13
C ARG A 164 8.06 -2.38 -13.95
N ASP A 165 7.21 -3.17 -13.32
CA ASP A 165 7.52 -4.53 -12.88
C ASP A 165 6.81 -5.59 -13.75
N VAL A 166 6.40 -5.20 -14.97
CA VAL A 166 5.72 -6.07 -15.93
C VAL A 166 6.55 -7.30 -16.30
N ASP A 167 7.86 -7.18 -16.31
CA ASP A 167 8.80 -8.28 -16.55
C ASP A 167 8.62 -9.43 -15.53
N LEU A 168 8.53 -9.11 -14.26
CA LEU A 168 8.34 -10.09 -13.17
C LEU A 168 6.90 -10.63 -13.15
N LEU A 169 5.92 -9.78 -13.42
CA LEU A 169 4.51 -10.17 -13.48
C LEU A 169 4.25 -11.13 -14.65
N ALA A 170 4.82 -10.85 -15.83
CA ALA A 170 4.72 -11.73 -16.99
C ALA A 170 5.41 -13.09 -16.73
N GLU A 171 6.54 -13.10 -16.01
CA GLU A 171 7.19 -14.35 -15.60
C GLU A 171 6.29 -15.17 -14.68
N LEU A 172 5.69 -14.56 -13.68
CA LEU A 172 4.73 -15.21 -12.79
C LEU A 172 3.47 -15.68 -13.53
N ALA A 173 2.97 -14.90 -14.50
CA ALA A 173 1.80 -15.25 -15.31
C ALA A 173 2.02 -16.54 -16.13
N ARG A 174 3.23 -16.75 -16.70
CA ARG A 174 3.58 -18.02 -17.39
C ARG A 174 3.40 -19.26 -16.50
N HIS A 175 3.48 -19.09 -15.19
CA HIS A 175 3.29 -20.16 -14.20
C HIS A 175 1.89 -20.13 -13.55
N HIS A 176 0.96 -19.32 -14.07
CA HIS A 176 -0.36 -19.09 -13.45
C HIS A 176 -0.27 -18.68 -11.97
N ALA A 177 0.82 -17.98 -11.61
CA ALA A 177 1.16 -17.63 -10.23
C ALA A 177 0.92 -16.14 -9.92
N THR A 178 0.17 -15.41 -10.74
CA THR A 178 -0.18 -14.02 -10.41
C THR A 178 -1.57 -13.62 -10.89
N ALA A 179 -2.18 -12.71 -10.12
CA ALA A 179 -3.34 -11.93 -10.54
C ALA A 179 -3.16 -10.49 -10.10
N VAL A 180 -3.48 -9.54 -10.98
CA VAL A 180 -3.35 -8.11 -10.71
C VAL A 180 -4.71 -7.43 -10.80
N TYR A 181 -5.04 -6.66 -9.77
CA TYR A 181 -6.26 -5.85 -9.72
C TYR A 181 -5.89 -4.36 -9.71
N ILE A 182 -6.31 -3.63 -10.71
CA ILE A 182 -6.20 -2.18 -10.77
C ILE A 182 -7.52 -1.55 -10.34
N SER A 183 -7.50 -0.83 -9.22
CA SER A 183 -8.71 -0.15 -8.74
C SER A 183 -8.96 1.12 -9.54
N VAL A 184 -10.10 1.21 -10.24
CA VAL A 184 -10.56 2.41 -10.96
C VAL A 184 -11.88 2.85 -10.33
N THR A 185 -11.81 3.81 -9.41
CA THR A 185 -12.96 4.25 -8.60
C THR A 185 -13.90 5.16 -9.39
N THR A 186 -13.35 5.98 -10.28
CA THR A 186 -14.09 6.89 -11.15
C THR A 186 -13.24 7.21 -12.37
N LEU A 187 -13.89 7.60 -13.46
CA LEU A 187 -13.23 8.12 -14.67
C LEU A 187 -13.11 9.65 -14.66
N ASP A 188 -13.83 10.33 -13.77
CA ASP A 188 -13.72 11.77 -13.59
C ASP A 188 -12.39 12.12 -12.88
N PRO A 189 -11.48 12.87 -13.54
CA PRO A 189 -10.18 13.19 -12.99
C PRO A 189 -10.25 14.16 -11.79
N GLU A 190 -11.27 15.00 -11.71
CA GLU A 190 -11.44 15.93 -10.60
C GLU A 190 -11.93 15.22 -9.35
N LEU A 191 -12.91 14.32 -9.52
CA LEU A 191 -13.39 13.49 -8.44
C LEU A 191 -12.29 12.55 -7.93
N ALA A 192 -11.52 11.92 -8.86
CA ALA A 192 -10.39 11.07 -8.49
C ALA A 192 -9.36 11.84 -7.64
N ARG A 193 -9.02 13.07 -8.03
CA ARG A 193 -8.08 13.90 -7.27
C ARG A 193 -8.57 14.28 -5.88
N LYS A 194 -9.88 14.41 -5.68
CA LYS A 194 -10.48 14.68 -4.36
C LYS A 194 -10.50 13.44 -3.48
N LEU A 195 -10.85 12.29 -4.05
CA LEU A 195 -10.97 11.03 -3.31
C LEU A 195 -9.63 10.32 -3.05
N GLU A 196 -8.67 10.47 -3.98
CA GLU A 196 -7.40 9.72 -4.03
C GLU A 196 -6.26 10.64 -4.50
N PRO A 197 -5.90 11.67 -3.72
CA PRO A 197 -5.13 12.83 -4.18
C PRO A 197 -3.73 12.52 -4.69
N ARG A 198 -3.14 11.40 -4.31
CA ARG A 198 -1.76 11.01 -4.70
C ARG A 198 -1.70 9.66 -5.42
N ALA A 199 -2.83 9.07 -5.77
CA ALA A 199 -2.88 7.90 -6.64
C ALA A 199 -2.74 8.30 -8.11
N SER A 200 -2.51 7.34 -9.00
CA SER A 200 -2.47 7.61 -10.45
C SER A 200 -3.83 8.08 -10.96
N SER A 201 -3.82 8.95 -11.96
CA SER A 201 -5.06 9.40 -12.62
C SER A 201 -5.83 8.21 -13.23
N PRO A 202 -7.16 8.32 -13.43
CA PRO A 202 -7.95 7.27 -14.07
C PRO A 202 -7.38 6.82 -15.42
N LYS A 203 -6.96 7.77 -16.26
CA LYS A 203 -6.33 7.47 -17.56
C LYS A 203 -5.09 6.58 -17.40
N MET A 204 -4.23 6.89 -16.43
CA MET A 204 -3.01 6.11 -16.19
C MET A 204 -3.32 4.72 -15.63
N ARG A 205 -4.39 4.57 -14.85
CA ARG A 205 -4.82 3.24 -14.37
C ARG A 205 -5.35 2.37 -15.50
N LEU A 206 -6.13 2.94 -16.44
CA LEU A 206 -6.55 2.23 -17.64
C LEU A 206 -5.36 1.84 -18.52
N GLU A 207 -4.36 2.73 -18.64
CA GLU A 207 -3.13 2.42 -19.34
C GLU A 207 -2.36 1.26 -18.67
N ALA A 208 -2.30 1.22 -17.34
CA ALA A 208 -1.70 0.10 -16.62
C ALA A 208 -2.41 -1.23 -16.93
N ILE A 209 -3.75 -1.23 -16.98
CA ILE A 209 -4.54 -2.41 -17.37
C ILE A 209 -4.16 -2.85 -18.77
N ARG A 210 -4.06 -1.92 -19.74
CA ARG A 210 -3.68 -2.21 -21.13
C ARG A 210 -2.30 -2.87 -21.20
N VAL A 211 -1.29 -2.25 -20.57
CA VAL A 211 0.09 -2.75 -20.55
C VAL A 211 0.19 -4.15 -19.92
N LEU A 212 -0.51 -4.38 -18.81
CA LEU A 212 -0.50 -5.67 -18.14
C LEU A 212 -1.19 -6.75 -18.99
N ASN A 213 -2.33 -6.43 -19.62
CA ASN A 213 -3.05 -7.38 -20.48
C ASN A 213 -2.27 -7.75 -21.75
N GLU A 214 -1.47 -6.82 -22.29
CA GLU A 214 -0.60 -7.10 -23.43
C GLU A 214 0.61 -7.97 -23.08
N ALA A 215 0.98 -8.00 -21.83
CA ALA A 215 2.12 -8.79 -21.34
C ALA A 215 1.75 -10.22 -20.89
N GLY A 216 0.44 -10.56 -20.85
CA GLY A 216 -0.11 -11.85 -20.43
C GLY A 216 -0.73 -11.77 -19.04
#